data_dfcd6bc30b1cd1c72bd86601f9359b8a
#
_entry.id   dfcd6bc30b1cd1c72bd86601f9359b8a
#
_cell.length_a   1.000
_cell.length_b   1.000
_cell.length_c   1.000
_cell.angle_alpha   90.00
_cell.angle_beta   90.00
_cell.angle_gamma   90.00
#
_symmetry.space_group_name_H-M   'P 1'
#
loop_
_entity.id
_entity.type
_entity.pdbx_description
1 polymer ?
#
loop_
_entity_poly.entity_id
_entity_poly.type
_entity_poly.pdbx_seq_one_letter_code
_entity_poly.pdbx_strand_id
1 'polypeptide(L)'
;DEIEKAHPDVFNMLLQILEDGVLTDSQGRKVSFKHAVIIMTSNVGASKITDSRQALGFGDDKDAAKTIEDLVMEELKKTFKPEFLNRVDEIVVFNQLEKQDIQEIARRMLKALNKRLADLDVQATFTDAAVDALADKGFDKVYGARPLRRAIQTQIEDPLSELLLEDKIHGTVTVDYKDGAFTFDSPADKDKQEQPAAPVAD
;
A
#
# COMPACT_ATOMS: atom_id res chain seq x y z
N ASP A 1 -14.50 -6.86 -2.10
CA ASP A 1 -13.42 -6.35 -2.96
C ASP A 1 -13.72 -6.63 -4.44
N GLU A 2 -13.40 -5.66 -5.34
CA GLU A 2 -13.64 -5.77 -6.79
C GLU A 2 -15.10 -6.14 -7.14
N ILE A 3 -16.05 -5.39 -6.57
CA ILE A 3 -17.49 -5.70 -6.69
C ILE A 3 -17.97 -5.75 -8.14
N GLU A 4 -17.33 -5.03 -9.07
CA GLU A 4 -17.66 -5.08 -10.50
C GLU A 4 -17.45 -6.46 -11.14
N LYS A 5 -16.66 -7.33 -10.50
CA LYS A 5 -16.40 -8.70 -10.97
C LYS A 5 -17.35 -9.74 -10.35
N ALA A 6 -18.22 -9.32 -9.44
CA ALA A 6 -19.13 -10.21 -8.75
C ALA A 6 -20.21 -10.76 -9.70
N HIS A 7 -20.66 -11.99 -9.41
CA HIS A 7 -21.81 -12.57 -10.13
C HIS A 7 -23.07 -11.73 -9.87
N PRO A 8 -23.99 -11.63 -10.86
CA PRO A 8 -25.25 -10.86 -10.70
C PRO A 8 -26.05 -11.23 -9.46
N ASP A 9 -26.06 -12.48 -9.03
CA ASP A 9 -26.77 -12.91 -7.82
C ASP A 9 -26.23 -12.27 -6.53
N VAL A 10 -24.93 -11.91 -6.49
CA VAL A 10 -24.34 -11.21 -5.35
C VAL A 10 -24.96 -9.81 -5.19
N PHE A 11 -25.26 -9.14 -6.30
CA PHE A 11 -25.93 -7.83 -6.24
C PHE A 11 -27.34 -7.94 -5.65
N ASN A 12 -28.08 -9.01 -5.97
CA ASN A 12 -29.40 -9.25 -5.38
C ASN A 12 -29.32 -9.49 -3.86
N MET A 13 -28.28 -10.21 -3.41
CA MET A 13 -28.02 -10.42 -1.98
C MET A 13 -27.64 -9.11 -1.29
N LEU A 14 -26.79 -8.30 -1.92
CA LEU A 14 -26.40 -6.99 -1.39
C LEU A 14 -27.58 -6.03 -1.32
N LEU A 15 -28.46 -6.01 -2.33
CA LEU A 15 -29.67 -5.23 -2.29
C LEU A 15 -30.54 -5.59 -1.08
N GLN A 16 -30.72 -6.88 -0.79
CA GLN A 16 -31.47 -7.33 0.38
C GLN A 16 -30.83 -6.85 1.69
N ILE A 17 -29.49 -6.91 1.78
CA ILE A 17 -28.76 -6.42 2.97
C ILE A 17 -28.90 -4.90 3.13
N LEU A 18 -28.70 -4.14 2.04
CA LEU A 18 -28.71 -2.68 2.05
C LEU A 18 -30.13 -2.13 2.29
N GLU A 19 -31.17 -2.83 1.83
CA GLU A 19 -32.56 -2.40 1.93
C GLU A 19 -33.21 -2.83 3.25
N ASP A 20 -33.13 -4.14 3.55
CA ASP A 20 -33.82 -4.75 4.69
C ASP A 20 -32.94 -4.89 5.94
N GLY A 21 -31.62 -4.78 5.79
CA GLY A 21 -30.64 -5.07 6.86
C GLY A 21 -30.61 -6.54 7.27
N VAL A 22 -31.07 -7.45 6.40
CA VAL A 22 -31.08 -8.89 6.64
C VAL A 22 -30.73 -9.66 5.37
N LEU A 23 -30.18 -10.85 5.54
CA LEU A 23 -29.97 -11.81 4.47
C LEU A 23 -30.63 -13.13 4.87
N THR A 24 -31.36 -13.74 3.94
CA THR A 24 -31.98 -15.05 4.15
C THR A 24 -31.13 -16.11 3.48
N ASP A 25 -30.69 -17.11 4.24
CA ASP A 25 -29.91 -18.22 3.70
C ASP A 25 -30.79 -19.25 2.94
N SER A 26 -30.15 -20.25 2.33
CA SER A 26 -30.82 -21.31 1.57
C SER A 26 -31.74 -22.20 2.43
N GLN A 27 -31.62 -22.12 3.77
CA GLN A 27 -32.46 -22.86 4.71
C GLN A 27 -33.60 -21.99 5.29
N GLY A 28 -33.77 -20.78 4.78
CA GLY A 28 -34.79 -19.84 5.24
C GLY A 28 -34.45 -19.10 6.53
N ARG A 29 -33.23 -19.22 7.05
CA ARG A 29 -32.80 -18.50 8.27
C ARG A 29 -32.41 -17.08 7.92
N LYS A 30 -32.87 -16.12 8.72
CA LYS A 30 -32.54 -14.70 8.56
C LYS A 30 -31.33 -14.32 9.40
N VAL A 31 -30.33 -13.74 8.73
CA VAL A 31 -29.13 -13.18 9.35
C VAL A 31 -29.24 -11.66 9.32
N SER A 32 -29.08 -11.01 10.47
CA SER A 32 -29.18 -9.54 10.60
C SER A 32 -27.84 -8.86 10.30
N PHE A 33 -27.88 -7.84 9.44
CA PHE A 33 -26.79 -6.92 9.11
C PHE A 33 -27.03 -5.50 9.62
N LYS A 34 -28.03 -5.28 10.45
CA LYS A 34 -28.42 -3.93 10.95
C LYS A 34 -27.32 -3.18 11.69
N HIS A 35 -26.33 -3.89 12.22
CA HIS A 35 -25.17 -3.33 12.93
C HIS A 35 -23.86 -3.50 12.15
N ALA A 36 -23.93 -3.82 10.85
CA ALA A 36 -22.78 -3.98 9.99
C ALA A 36 -22.58 -2.74 9.13
N VAL A 37 -21.32 -2.41 8.86
CA VAL A 37 -20.92 -1.46 7.81
C VAL A 37 -20.52 -2.28 6.61
N ILE A 38 -21.13 -2.02 5.46
CA ILE A 38 -20.82 -2.70 4.20
C ILE A 38 -19.90 -1.79 3.40
N ILE A 39 -18.69 -2.27 3.15
CA ILE A 39 -17.68 -1.56 2.35
C ILE A 39 -17.44 -2.35 1.08
N MET A 40 -17.56 -1.68 -0.06
CA MET A 40 -17.33 -2.27 -1.38
C MET A 40 -16.21 -1.49 -2.07
N THR A 41 -15.22 -2.19 -2.62
CA THR A 41 -14.15 -1.58 -3.43
C THR A 41 -14.33 -1.92 -4.89
N SER A 42 -13.93 -1.01 -5.79
CA SER A 42 -14.03 -1.18 -7.22
C SER A 42 -12.91 -0.45 -7.95
N ASN A 43 -12.50 -0.97 -9.11
CA ASN A 43 -11.56 -0.33 -10.03
C ASN A 43 -12.28 0.37 -11.20
N VAL A 44 -13.59 0.47 -11.18
CA VAL A 44 -14.38 1.15 -12.22
C VAL A 44 -13.97 2.62 -12.31
N GLY A 45 -13.69 3.09 -13.52
CA GLY A 45 -13.25 4.47 -13.77
C GLY A 45 -11.75 4.73 -13.55
N ALA A 46 -10.95 3.77 -13.08
CA ALA A 46 -9.53 3.96 -12.82
C ALA A 46 -8.74 4.42 -14.08
N SER A 47 -9.06 3.91 -15.27
CA SER A 47 -8.47 4.36 -16.54
C SER A 47 -8.77 5.82 -16.83
N LYS A 48 -9.97 6.29 -16.50
CA LYS A 48 -10.37 7.69 -16.72
C LYS A 48 -9.58 8.65 -15.84
N ILE A 49 -9.24 8.24 -14.63
CA ILE A 49 -8.39 9.02 -13.71
C ILE A 49 -6.97 9.17 -14.30
N THR A 50 -6.45 8.11 -14.90
CA THR A 50 -5.11 8.10 -15.49
C THR A 50 -5.06 8.92 -16.78
N ASP A 51 -6.06 8.79 -17.65
CA ASP A 51 -6.11 9.43 -18.95
C ASP A 51 -6.38 10.94 -18.85
N SER A 52 -7.25 11.37 -17.91
CA SER A 52 -7.59 12.77 -17.73
C SER A 52 -6.41 13.63 -17.26
N ARG A 53 -5.48 13.10 -16.47
CA ARG A 53 -4.25 13.82 -16.11
C ARG A 53 -3.29 14.02 -17.28
N GLN A 54 -3.29 13.13 -18.27
CA GLN A 54 -2.50 13.32 -19.49
C GLN A 54 -3.10 14.39 -20.41
N ALA A 55 -4.44 14.54 -20.41
CA ALA A 55 -5.14 15.54 -21.20
C ALA A 55 -5.06 16.97 -20.61
N LEU A 56 -4.98 17.12 -19.29
CA LEU A 56 -4.85 18.42 -18.61
C LEU A 56 -3.49 19.10 -18.79
N GLY A 57 -2.51 18.43 -19.41
CA GLY A 57 -1.20 19.01 -19.75
C GLY A 57 -1.15 19.86 -21.02
N PHE A 58 -2.17 19.83 -21.87
CA PHE A 58 -2.19 20.55 -23.16
C PHE A 58 -3.60 21.05 -23.49
N GLY A 59 -4.01 22.20 -22.94
CA GLY A 59 -5.21 22.88 -23.39
C GLY A 59 -5.77 23.89 -22.40
N ASP A 60 -5.69 25.16 -22.76
CA ASP A 60 -6.33 26.32 -22.12
C ASP A 60 -7.82 26.42 -22.53
N ASP A 61 -8.62 25.38 -22.33
CA ASP A 61 -10.06 25.48 -22.51
C ASP A 61 -10.76 25.37 -21.14
N LYS A 62 -11.12 26.56 -20.65
CA LYS A 62 -11.82 26.76 -19.35
C LYS A 62 -13.34 26.48 -19.44
N ASP A 63 -13.83 25.83 -20.48
CA ASP A 63 -15.24 25.50 -20.60
C ASP A 63 -15.48 24.03 -20.18
N ALA A 64 -16.06 23.88 -18.95
CA ALA A 64 -16.67 22.66 -18.41
C ALA A 64 -15.78 21.40 -18.43
N ALA A 65 -14.58 21.49 -17.88
CA ALA A 65 -13.81 20.28 -17.56
C ALA A 65 -14.59 19.47 -16.50
N LYS A 66 -15.16 18.33 -16.92
CA LYS A 66 -15.74 17.37 -16.00
C LYS A 66 -14.69 17.03 -14.94
N THR A 67 -15.10 17.06 -13.69
CA THR A 67 -14.21 16.66 -12.60
C THR A 67 -13.90 15.16 -12.71
N ILE A 68 -12.80 14.72 -12.11
CA ILE A 68 -12.47 13.27 -12.03
C ILE A 68 -13.65 12.49 -11.45
N GLU A 69 -14.31 13.07 -10.45
CA GLU A 69 -15.48 12.48 -9.81
C GLU A 69 -16.64 12.29 -10.81
N ASP A 70 -16.93 13.29 -11.65
CA ASP A 70 -17.98 13.19 -12.66
C ASP A 70 -17.71 12.06 -13.66
N LEU A 71 -16.45 11.92 -14.09
CA LEU A 71 -16.02 10.87 -15.02
C LEU A 71 -16.17 9.47 -14.39
N VAL A 72 -15.76 9.34 -13.14
CA VAL A 72 -15.91 8.08 -12.39
C VAL A 72 -17.39 7.75 -12.17
N MET A 73 -18.20 8.74 -11.82
CA MET A 73 -19.65 8.56 -11.64
C MET A 73 -20.35 8.15 -12.94
N GLU A 74 -19.93 8.66 -14.09
CA GLU A 74 -20.44 8.19 -15.38
C GLU A 74 -20.13 6.71 -15.64
N GLU A 75 -18.90 6.26 -15.36
CA GLU A 75 -18.51 4.86 -15.52
C GLU A 75 -19.23 3.94 -14.52
N LEU A 76 -19.43 4.40 -13.28
CA LEU A 76 -20.22 3.66 -12.28
C LEU A 76 -21.67 3.45 -12.76
N LYS A 77 -22.32 4.48 -13.31
CA LYS A 77 -23.68 4.40 -13.84
C LYS A 77 -23.82 3.47 -15.05
N LYS A 78 -22.72 3.22 -15.79
CA LYS A 78 -22.70 2.25 -16.90
C LYS A 78 -22.51 0.82 -16.39
N THR A 79 -21.74 0.66 -15.32
CA THR A 79 -21.34 -0.65 -14.77
C THR A 79 -22.39 -1.22 -13.83
N PHE A 80 -22.97 -0.38 -12.97
CA PHE A 80 -23.91 -0.79 -11.94
C PHE A 80 -25.32 -0.28 -12.25
N LYS A 81 -26.30 -1.09 -11.89
CA LYS A 81 -27.70 -0.70 -12.04
C LYS A 81 -28.06 0.48 -11.13
N PRO A 82 -28.93 1.42 -11.60
CA PRO A 82 -29.32 2.58 -10.80
C PRO A 82 -29.92 2.20 -9.45
N GLU A 83 -30.71 1.12 -9.38
CA GLU A 83 -31.32 0.62 -8.14
C GLU A 83 -30.26 0.27 -7.07
N PHE A 84 -29.11 -0.28 -7.50
CA PHE A 84 -28.00 -0.61 -6.61
C PHE A 84 -27.28 0.65 -6.14
N LEU A 85 -26.92 1.55 -7.06
CA LEU A 85 -26.22 2.80 -6.72
C LEU A 85 -27.05 3.69 -5.78
N ASN A 86 -28.38 3.68 -5.91
CA ASN A 86 -29.27 4.46 -5.04
C ASN A 86 -29.36 3.92 -3.60
N ARG A 87 -28.82 2.73 -3.32
CA ARG A 87 -28.78 2.13 -1.97
C ARG A 87 -27.41 2.28 -1.31
N VAL A 88 -26.44 2.80 -2.02
CA VAL A 88 -25.12 3.14 -1.48
C VAL A 88 -25.21 4.51 -0.82
N ASP A 89 -24.87 4.59 0.46
CA ASP A 89 -24.95 5.84 1.23
C ASP A 89 -23.90 6.84 0.80
N GLU A 90 -22.68 6.36 0.49
CA GLU A 90 -21.53 7.20 0.15
C GLU A 90 -20.63 6.54 -0.88
N ILE A 91 -20.19 7.31 -1.87
CA ILE A 91 -19.22 6.89 -2.87
C ILE A 91 -17.98 7.76 -2.71
N VAL A 92 -16.86 7.12 -2.35
CA VAL A 92 -15.56 7.78 -2.14
C VAL A 92 -14.65 7.48 -3.32
N VAL A 93 -14.22 8.53 -4.02
CA VAL A 93 -13.24 8.41 -5.11
C VAL A 93 -11.85 8.64 -4.55
N PHE A 94 -10.98 7.62 -4.66
CA PHE A 94 -9.59 7.72 -4.22
C PHE A 94 -8.72 8.38 -5.29
N ASN A 95 -7.90 9.34 -4.89
CA ASN A 95 -6.90 9.95 -5.74
C ASN A 95 -5.73 8.98 -6.01
N GLN A 96 -5.00 9.23 -7.10
CA GLN A 96 -3.72 8.56 -7.31
C GLN A 96 -2.73 8.98 -6.23
N LEU A 97 -1.92 8.02 -5.80
CA LEU A 97 -0.85 8.26 -4.82
C LEU A 97 0.25 9.11 -5.46
N GLU A 98 0.70 10.12 -4.72
CA GLU A 98 1.86 10.93 -5.04
C GLU A 98 3.12 10.39 -4.35
N LYS A 99 4.30 10.89 -4.73
CA LYS A 99 5.58 10.42 -4.15
C LYS A 99 5.59 10.54 -2.62
N GLN A 100 5.02 11.61 -2.07
CA GLN A 100 4.93 11.82 -0.62
C GLN A 100 4.06 10.77 0.07
N ASP A 101 2.96 10.37 -0.56
CA ASP A 101 2.09 9.32 -0.03
C ASP A 101 2.83 7.97 0.01
N ILE A 102 3.59 7.67 -1.05
CA ILE A 102 4.40 6.44 -1.11
C ILE A 102 5.48 6.43 -0.03
N GLN A 103 6.14 7.56 0.23
CA GLN A 103 7.10 7.69 1.32
C GLN A 103 6.44 7.43 2.68
N GLU A 104 5.25 7.99 2.91
CA GLU A 104 4.51 7.76 4.15
C GLU A 104 4.10 6.29 4.31
N ILE A 105 3.62 5.66 3.24
CA ILE A 105 3.30 4.23 3.23
C ILE A 105 4.55 3.41 3.55
N ALA A 106 5.70 3.73 2.92
CA ALA A 106 6.98 3.08 3.20
C ALA A 106 7.34 3.20 4.69
N ARG A 107 7.28 4.40 5.29
CA ARG A 107 7.55 4.62 6.73
C ARG A 107 6.63 3.76 7.62
N ARG A 108 5.34 3.67 7.30
CA ARG A 108 4.37 2.84 8.03
C ARG A 108 4.72 1.35 7.94
N MET A 109 5.11 0.87 6.77
CA MET A 109 5.52 -0.51 6.57
C MET A 109 6.83 -0.83 7.30
N LEU A 110 7.81 0.07 7.24
CA LEU A 110 9.09 -0.06 7.97
C LEU A 110 8.88 -0.03 9.49
N LYS A 111 7.93 0.77 9.98
CA LYS A 111 7.54 0.74 11.40
C LYS A 111 6.92 -0.62 11.80
N ALA A 112 6.15 -1.25 10.93
CA ALA A 112 5.63 -2.59 11.16
C ALA A 112 6.73 -3.66 11.14
N LEU A 113 7.75 -3.51 10.27
CA LEU A 113 8.94 -4.33 10.26
C LEU A 113 9.72 -4.20 11.58
N ASN A 114 9.93 -2.97 12.07
CA ASN A 114 10.61 -2.74 13.34
C ASN A 114 9.96 -3.42 14.54
N LYS A 115 8.62 -3.54 14.56
CA LYS A 115 7.93 -4.29 15.61
C LYS A 115 8.30 -5.77 15.60
N ARG A 116 8.49 -6.37 14.42
CA ARG A 116 8.91 -7.78 14.29
C ARG A 116 10.39 -7.97 14.63
N LEU A 117 11.24 -7.00 14.26
CA LEU A 117 12.67 -7.02 14.62
C LEU A 117 12.89 -6.87 16.12
N ALA A 118 12.02 -6.13 16.82
CA ALA A 118 12.09 -6.00 18.27
C ALA A 118 11.91 -7.34 19.01
N ASP A 119 11.15 -8.28 18.45
CA ASP A 119 11.02 -9.65 18.99
C ASP A 119 12.34 -10.46 18.86
N LEU A 120 13.30 -9.96 18.08
CA LEU A 120 14.64 -10.51 17.88
C LEU A 120 15.73 -9.65 18.55
N ASP A 121 15.36 -8.74 19.45
CA ASP A 121 16.26 -7.80 20.11
C ASP A 121 17.03 -6.88 19.14
N VAL A 122 16.46 -6.64 17.94
CA VAL A 122 17.03 -5.75 16.92
C VAL A 122 16.09 -4.59 16.63
N GLN A 123 16.67 -3.41 16.44
CA GLN A 123 15.96 -2.19 16.05
C GLN A 123 16.62 -1.54 14.85
N ALA A 124 15.86 -1.39 13.74
CA ALA A 124 16.35 -0.73 12.54
C ALA A 124 15.95 0.75 12.51
N THR A 125 16.89 1.62 12.21
CA THR A 125 16.66 3.04 11.92
C THR A 125 16.87 3.28 10.43
N PHE A 126 15.92 3.94 9.78
CA PHE A 126 15.95 4.19 8.35
C PHE A 126 16.23 5.66 8.09
N THR A 127 17.24 5.97 7.26
CA THR A 127 17.49 7.34 6.81
C THR A 127 16.43 7.79 5.81
N ASP A 128 16.28 9.11 5.63
CA ASP A 128 15.39 9.65 4.61
C ASP A 128 15.79 9.19 3.20
N ALA A 129 17.10 9.07 2.93
CA ALA A 129 17.62 8.55 1.67
C ALA A 129 17.17 7.10 1.42
N ALA A 130 17.17 6.26 2.44
CA ALA A 130 16.68 4.88 2.33
C ALA A 130 15.17 4.84 2.06
N VAL A 131 14.38 5.69 2.74
CA VAL A 131 12.92 5.78 2.50
C VAL A 131 12.62 6.28 1.09
N ASP A 132 13.34 7.30 0.62
CA ASP A 132 13.17 7.86 -0.72
C ASP A 132 13.51 6.82 -1.80
N ALA A 133 14.61 6.10 -1.64
CA ALA A 133 15.01 5.04 -2.56
C ALA A 133 13.99 3.89 -2.60
N LEU A 134 13.41 3.51 -1.44
CA LEU A 134 12.33 2.53 -1.38
C LEU A 134 11.07 3.03 -2.09
N ALA A 135 10.70 4.29 -1.87
CA ALA A 135 9.55 4.90 -2.52
C ALA A 135 9.71 4.91 -4.05
N ASP A 136 10.89 5.29 -4.54
CA ASP A 136 11.18 5.31 -5.99
C ASP A 136 11.18 3.90 -6.60
N LYS A 137 11.71 2.90 -5.91
CA LYS A 137 11.72 1.49 -6.36
C LYS A 137 10.36 0.80 -6.18
N GLY A 138 9.58 1.25 -5.23
CA GLY A 138 8.29 0.65 -4.85
C GLY A 138 7.07 1.32 -5.48
N PHE A 139 7.25 2.34 -6.29
CA PHE A 139 6.17 3.03 -6.99
C PHE A 139 6.04 2.56 -8.44
N ASP A 140 4.83 2.29 -8.85
CA ASP A 140 4.48 2.03 -10.24
C ASP A 140 3.22 2.83 -10.60
N LYS A 141 3.19 3.45 -11.80
CA LYS A 141 2.06 4.28 -12.24
C LYS A 141 0.76 3.51 -12.39
N VAL A 142 0.84 2.21 -12.67
CA VAL A 142 -0.32 1.34 -12.89
C VAL A 142 -0.71 0.62 -11.59
N TYR A 143 0.30 0.09 -10.87
CA TYR A 143 0.10 -0.72 -9.67
C TYR A 143 0.17 0.07 -8.36
N GLY A 144 0.48 1.39 -8.43
CA GLY A 144 0.57 2.26 -7.26
C GLY A 144 1.67 1.82 -6.29
N ALA A 145 1.31 1.65 -5.02
CA ALA A 145 2.21 1.23 -3.95
C ALA A 145 2.34 -0.31 -3.80
N ARG A 146 1.67 -1.12 -4.63
CA ARG A 146 1.74 -2.59 -4.52
C ARG A 146 3.17 -3.15 -4.61
N PRO A 147 4.05 -2.64 -5.50
CA PRO A 147 5.42 -3.12 -5.57
C PRO A 147 6.27 -2.77 -4.34
N LEU A 148 5.86 -1.78 -3.53
CA LEU A 148 6.61 -1.33 -2.35
C LEU A 148 6.84 -2.44 -1.33
N ARG A 149 5.82 -3.29 -1.10
CA ARG A 149 5.96 -4.44 -0.20
C ARG A 149 7.10 -5.37 -0.64
N ARG A 150 7.16 -5.67 -1.94
CA ARG A 150 8.21 -6.52 -2.50
C ARG A 150 9.57 -5.82 -2.43
N ALA A 151 9.63 -4.51 -2.70
CA ALA A 151 10.85 -3.73 -2.58
C ALA A 151 11.39 -3.76 -1.15
N ILE A 152 10.54 -3.55 -0.13
CA ILE A 152 10.94 -3.64 1.28
C ILE A 152 11.42 -5.05 1.60
N GLN A 153 10.71 -6.09 1.19
CA GLN A 153 11.11 -7.46 1.43
C GLN A 153 12.49 -7.75 0.85
N THR A 154 12.68 -7.53 -0.45
CA THR A 154 13.91 -7.93 -1.14
C THR A 154 15.11 -7.02 -0.85
N GLN A 155 14.88 -5.73 -0.55
CA GLN A 155 15.97 -4.77 -0.35
C GLN A 155 16.31 -4.56 1.13
N ILE A 156 15.42 -4.90 2.05
CA ILE A 156 15.58 -4.64 3.47
C ILE A 156 15.41 -5.92 4.31
N GLU A 157 14.26 -6.61 4.23
CA GLU A 157 13.98 -7.76 5.09
C GLU A 157 14.94 -8.94 4.82
N ASP A 158 15.13 -9.31 3.56
CA ASP A 158 15.99 -10.44 3.19
C ASP A 158 17.47 -10.17 3.58
N PRO A 159 18.09 -9.01 3.22
CA PRO A 159 19.47 -8.73 3.66
C PRO A 159 19.63 -8.60 5.18
N LEU A 160 18.66 -8.00 5.89
CA LEU A 160 18.69 -7.94 7.36
C LEU A 160 18.65 -9.34 7.97
N SER A 161 17.82 -10.24 7.40
CA SER A 161 17.71 -11.62 7.86
C SER A 161 19.03 -12.40 7.66
N GLU A 162 19.68 -12.21 6.51
CA GLU A 162 21.00 -12.81 6.25
C GLU A 162 22.05 -12.33 7.25
N LEU A 163 22.13 -11.02 7.48
CA LEU A 163 23.08 -10.44 8.43
C LEU A 163 22.82 -10.89 9.88
N LEU A 164 21.57 -11.07 10.26
CA LEU A 164 21.16 -11.63 11.56
C LEU A 164 21.59 -13.10 11.70
N LEU A 165 21.36 -13.92 10.68
CA LEU A 165 21.74 -15.33 10.67
C LEU A 165 23.26 -15.52 10.70
N GLU A 166 24.00 -14.59 10.10
CA GLU A 166 25.47 -14.58 10.11
C GLU A 166 26.07 -13.96 11.37
N ASP A 167 25.24 -13.56 12.34
CA ASP A 167 25.65 -12.93 13.60
C ASP A 167 26.43 -11.62 13.41
N LYS A 168 26.18 -10.93 12.28
CA LYS A 168 26.86 -9.68 11.92
C LYS A 168 26.22 -8.42 12.48
N ILE A 169 24.95 -8.47 12.83
CA ILE A 169 24.21 -7.34 13.38
C ILE A 169 23.54 -7.68 14.70
N HIS A 170 23.62 -6.76 15.66
CA HIS A 170 23.02 -6.87 16.98
C HIS A 170 22.50 -5.51 17.44
N GLY A 171 21.40 -5.48 18.18
CA GLY A 171 20.87 -4.27 18.80
C GLY A 171 20.36 -3.29 17.77
N THR A 172 21.04 -2.16 17.56
CA THR A 172 20.58 -1.11 16.63
C THR A 172 21.30 -1.18 15.29
N VAL A 173 20.54 -1.15 14.19
CA VAL A 173 21.04 -1.14 12.81
C VAL A 173 20.56 0.12 12.11
N THR A 174 21.45 0.86 11.49
CA THR A 174 21.10 1.99 10.61
C THR A 174 21.09 1.54 9.16
N VAL A 175 19.93 1.67 8.54
CA VAL A 175 19.73 1.39 7.10
C VAL A 175 19.80 2.69 6.34
N ASP A 176 20.74 2.80 5.42
CA ASP A 176 20.95 3.96 4.58
C ASP A 176 20.97 3.58 3.09
N TYR A 177 20.93 4.55 2.21
CA TYR A 177 21.03 4.34 0.77
C TYR A 177 22.15 5.22 0.20
N LYS A 178 23.23 4.58 -0.26
CA LYS A 178 24.44 5.24 -0.80
C LYS A 178 24.91 4.52 -2.06
N ASP A 179 25.39 5.27 -3.02
CA ASP A 179 25.99 4.75 -4.26
C ASP A 179 25.11 3.71 -5.00
N GLY A 180 23.79 3.87 -4.91
CA GLY A 180 22.84 2.99 -5.60
C GLY A 180 22.48 1.70 -4.84
N ALA A 181 22.98 1.50 -3.63
CA ALA A 181 22.75 0.31 -2.80
C ALA A 181 22.28 0.68 -1.39
N PHE A 182 21.55 -0.25 -0.76
CA PHE A 182 21.23 -0.16 0.67
C PHE A 182 22.43 -0.66 1.49
N THR A 183 22.77 0.09 2.53
CA THR A 183 23.81 -0.23 3.50
C THR A 183 23.20 -0.46 4.87
N PHE A 184 23.78 -1.35 5.65
CA PHE A 184 23.32 -1.79 6.96
C PHE A 184 24.47 -1.62 7.96
N ASP A 185 24.46 -0.51 8.70
CA ASP A 185 25.53 -0.19 9.65
C ASP A 185 25.09 -0.55 11.08
N SER A 186 25.83 -1.45 11.72
CA SER A 186 25.65 -1.77 13.15
C SER A 186 26.82 -1.23 13.97
N PRO A 187 26.60 -0.65 15.17
CA PRO A 187 27.68 -0.19 16.05
C PRO A 187 28.69 -1.28 16.43
N ALA A 188 28.25 -2.54 16.45
CA ALA A 188 29.12 -3.67 16.77
C ALA A 188 30.25 -3.91 15.75
N ASP A 189 30.12 -3.42 14.52
CA ASP A 189 31.19 -3.58 13.51
C ASP A 189 32.33 -2.59 13.70
N LYS A 190 32.14 -1.48 14.40
CA LYS A 190 33.21 -0.49 14.65
C LYS A 190 34.26 -0.96 15.66
N ASP A 191 33.85 -1.78 16.63
CA ASP A 191 34.75 -2.30 17.64
C ASP A 191 35.66 -3.45 17.16
N LYS A 192 35.31 -4.09 16.04
CA LYS A 192 36.16 -5.17 15.45
C LYS A 192 37.25 -4.64 14.50
N GLN A 193 37.13 -3.41 14.00
CA GLN A 193 38.14 -2.83 13.09
C GLN A 193 39.26 -2.09 13.81
N GLU A 194 39.17 -1.83 15.10
CA GLU A 194 40.20 -1.12 15.90
C GLU A 194 41.06 -2.04 16.79
N GLN A 195 41.03 -3.36 16.63
CA GLN A 195 42.09 -4.17 17.29
C GLN A 195 43.37 -4.17 16.43
N PRO A 196 44.42 -3.43 16.84
CA PRO A 196 45.70 -3.53 16.18
C PRO A 196 46.24 -4.95 16.39
N ALA A 197 46.75 -5.52 15.30
CA ALA A 197 47.42 -6.83 15.32
C ALA A 197 48.48 -6.86 16.44
N ALA A 198 48.34 -7.83 17.35
CA ALA A 198 49.35 -8.05 18.38
C ALA A 198 50.72 -8.31 17.72
N PRO A 199 51.81 -7.73 18.26
CA PRO A 199 53.15 -7.96 17.70
C PRO A 199 53.53 -9.45 17.88
N VAL A 200 53.94 -10.04 16.76
CA VAL A 200 54.53 -11.37 16.75
C VAL A 200 55.84 -11.23 17.53
N ALA A 201 55.94 -11.92 18.67
CA ALA A 201 57.22 -12.04 19.42
C ALA A 201 58.11 -13.07 18.74
N ASP A 202 59.34 -12.62 18.42
CA ASP A 202 60.46 -13.45 18.01
C ASP A 202 60.85 -14.48 19.10
#